data_b23b5177c0bbbf9c4ab1eebdff1c81a4
#
_entry.id   b23b5177c0bbbf9c4ab1eebdff1c81a4
#
_cell.length_a   1.000
_cell.length_b   1.000
_cell.length_c   1.000
_cell.angle_alpha   90.00
_cell.angle_beta   90.00
_cell.angle_gamma   90.00
#
_symmetry.space_group_name_H-M   'P 1'
#
loop_
_entity.id
_entity.type
_entity.pdbx_description
1 polymer ?
#
loop_
_entity_poly.entity_id
_entity_poly.type
_entity_poly.pdbx_seq_one_letter_code
_entity_poly.pdbx_strand_id
1 'polypeptide(L)'
;MSENNAIMQGGSVAESCVLQISDLHKSYGSHPVLEGVSFSIPRGKIVGLLGPNGCGKTTIMRLINGLELADAGAYLFDGHVIDAAFLKDSAVAQRFHQRVGFVFQNADAQLFCATVGEEVAFGPAQMGLPADELERRVRDAMELFQVADLVDVSPYQLS
;
A
#
# COMPACT_ATOMS: atom_id res chain seq x y z
N MET A 1 -26.89 -11.91 29.05
CA MET A 1 -27.17 -10.53 29.38
C MET A 1 -25.83 -9.84 29.42
N SER A 2 -25.42 -9.02 28.56
CA SER A 2 -25.98 -7.79 28.03
C SER A 2 -25.42 -7.51 26.65
N GLU A 3 -26.29 -7.08 25.84
CA GLU A 3 -26.14 -6.46 24.55
C GLU A 3 -25.19 -5.25 24.59
N ASN A 4 -24.33 -5.14 23.59
CA ASN A 4 -23.88 -3.83 23.11
C ASN A 4 -23.99 -3.83 21.59
N ASN A 5 -25.23 -3.63 21.17
CA ASN A 5 -25.65 -3.35 19.81
C ASN A 5 -25.44 -1.84 19.60
N ALA A 6 -24.26 -1.43 19.18
CA ALA A 6 -24.02 -0.08 18.69
C ALA A 6 -24.48 0.00 17.23
N ILE A 7 -25.75 0.33 17.06
CA ILE A 7 -26.36 0.75 15.80
C ILE A 7 -25.62 2.03 15.35
N MET A 8 -24.71 1.90 14.42
CA MET A 8 -24.18 3.05 13.67
C MET A 8 -25.22 3.47 12.65
N GLN A 9 -25.88 4.57 12.94
CA GLN A 9 -26.84 5.23 12.06
C GLN A 9 -26.16 5.61 10.75
N GLY A 10 -26.80 5.26 9.64
CA GLY A 10 -26.35 5.54 8.29
C GLY A 10 -26.29 7.04 7.98
N GLY A 11 -25.07 7.52 7.82
CA GLY A 11 -24.75 8.82 7.25
C GLY A 11 -23.36 8.74 6.68
N SER A 12 -23.23 8.72 5.34
CA SER A 12 -22.05 9.04 4.53
C SER A 12 -20.65 8.62 5.06
N VAL A 13 -20.49 7.40 5.58
CA VAL A 13 -19.19 6.88 6.03
C VAL A 13 -18.28 6.56 4.82
N ALA A 14 -18.86 6.30 3.65
CA ALA A 14 -18.11 5.90 2.45
C ALA A 14 -17.22 7.00 1.87
N GLU A 15 -17.60 8.29 1.98
CA GLU A 15 -16.82 9.40 1.43
C GLU A 15 -15.63 9.82 2.30
N SER A 16 -15.63 9.48 3.58
CA SER A 16 -14.56 9.84 4.53
C SER A 16 -13.43 8.82 4.66
N CYS A 17 -13.62 7.61 4.18
CA CYS A 17 -12.62 6.53 4.29
C CYS A 17 -11.83 6.38 2.99
N VAL A 18 -10.50 6.26 3.12
CA VAL A 18 -9.62 5.94 1.99
C VAL A 18 -9.58 4.44 1.73
N LEU A 19 -9.79 3.64 2.76
CA LEU A 19 -9.74 2.18 2.68
C LEU A 19 -10.88 1.58 3.50
N GLN A 20 -11.53 0.56 2.93
CA GLN A 20 -12.56 -0.22 3.62
C GLN A 20 -12.34 -1.71 3.33
N ILE A 21 -12.32 -2.49 4.37
CA ILE A 21 -12.20 -3.95 4.31
C ILE A 21 -13.44 -4.53 5.00
N SER A 22 -14.10 -5.48 4.34
CA SER A 22 -15.32 -6.11 4.84
C SER A 22 -15.22 -7.62 4.67
N ASP A 23 -15.29 -8.33 5.78
CA ASP A 23 -15.34 -9.80 5.87
C ASP A 23 -14.21 -10.48 5.05
N LEU A 24 -12.99 -9.98 5.19
CA LEU A 24 -11.87 -10.42 4.37
C LEU A 24 -11.32 -11.76 4.86
N HIS A 25 -11.23 -12.72 3.94
CA HIS A 25 -10.69 -14.05 4.19
C HIS A 25 -9.47 -14.33 3.32
N LYS A 26 -8.46 -15.00 3.89
CA LYS A 26 -7.27 -15.45 3.16
C LYS A 26 -6.70 -16.70 3.78
N SER A 27 -6.42 -17.69 2.92
CA SER A 27 -5.76 -18.93 3.31
C SER A 27 -4.55 -19.22 2.41
N TYR A 28 -3.57 -19.91 2.93
CA TYR A 28 -2.45 -20.49 2.17
C TYR A 28 -2.52 -22.02 2.23
N GLY A 29 -3.00 -22.62 1.15
CA GLY A 29 -3.36 -24.03 1.15
C GLY A 29 -4.46 -24.32 2.15
N SER A 30 -4.22 -25.22 3.11
CA SER A 30 -5.17 -25.56 4.17
C SER A 30 -5.08 -24.68 5.42
N HIS A 31 -4.21 -23.65 5.44
CA HIS A 31 -3.99 -22.82 6.61
C HIS A 31 -4.72 -21.48 6.47
N PRO A 32 -5.81 -21.25 7.23
CA PRO A 32 -6.47 -19.95 7.27
C PRO A 32 -5.59 -18.95 7.99
N VAL A 33 -5.50 -17.73 7.44
CA VAL A 33 -4.69 -16.63 8.00
C VAL A 33 -5.54 -15.43 8.32
N LEU A 34 -6.55 -15.15 7.51
CA LEU A 34 -7.56 -14.12 7.77
C LEU A 34 -8.94 -14.77 7.73
N GLU A 35 -9.71 -14.54 8.77
CA GLU A 35 -11.03 -15.15 8.97
C GLU A 35 -12.06 -14.05 9.31
N GLY A 36 -12.60 -13.39 8.28
CA GLY A 36 -13.65 -12.39 8.46
C GLY A 36 -13.15 -11.04 8.98
N VAL A 37 -11.98 -10.57 8.55
CA VAL A 37 -11.41 -9.31 9.01
C VAL A 37 -12.18 -8.14 8.38
N SER A 38 -12.60 -7.19 9.23
CA SER A 38 -13.32 -5.98 8.80
C SER A 38 -12.79 -4.75 9.53
N PHE A 39 -12.42 -3.71 8.79
CA PHE A 39 -12.06 -2.39 9.33
C PHE A 39 -12.06 -1.34 8.22
N SER A 40 -11.98 -0.07 8.61
CA SER A 40 -11.82 1.04 7.69
C SER A 40 -10.75 2.01 8.15
N ILE A 41 -10.11 2.69 7.19
CA ILE A 41 -9.11 3.72 7.44
C ILE A 41 -9.67 5.05 6.94
N PRO A 42 -9.92 6.01 7.83
CA PRO A 42 -10.32 7.34 7.44
C PRO A 42 -9.19 8.06 6.69
N ARG A 43 -9.56 8.95 5.78
CA ARG A 43 -8.59 9.75 5.02
C ARG A 43 -7.73 10.62 5.97
N GLY A 44 -6.43 10.71 5.69
CA GLY A 44 -5.49 11.53 6.46
C GLY A 44 -5.15 11.00 7.87
N LYS A 45 -5.46 9.73 8.17
CA LYS A 45 -5.14 9.11 9.46
C LYS A 45 -3.97 8.15 9.35
N ILE A 46 -3.20 8.05 10.43
CA ILE A 46 -2.21 7.02 10.67
C ILE A 46 -2.87 5.93 11.50
N VAL A 47 -2.80 4.68 11.04
CA VAL A 47 -3.39 3.52 11.70
C VAL A 47 -2.31 2.50 12.01
N GLY A 48 -2.22 2.06 13.26
CA GLY A 48 -1.32 0.99 13.69
C GLY A 48 -2.01 -0.37 13.65
N LEU A 49 -1.38 -1.35 12.98
CA LEU A 49 -1.84 -2.74 12.97
C LEU A 49 -1.01 -3.53 13.99
N LEU A 50 -1.61 -3.85 15.13
CA LEU A 50 -0.95 -4.51 16.25
C LEU A 50 -1.39 -5.97 16.36
N GLY A 51 -0.49 -6.82 16.82
CA GLY A 51 -0.77 -8.24 17.06
C GLY A 51 0.52 -9.08 17.08
N PRO A 52 0.43 -10.34 17.54
CA PRO A 52 1.56 -11.26 17.62
C PRO A 52 2.14 -11.59 16.23
N ASN A 53 3.33 -12.18 16.19
CA ASN A 53 3.91 -12.68 14.96
C ASN A 53 3.04 -13.81 14.39
N GLY A 54 2.86 -13.81 13.07
CA GLY A 54 2.05 -14.81 12.36
C GLY A 54 0.53 -14.55 12.34
N CYS A 55 0.01 -13.47 12.98
CA CYS A 55 -1.43 -13.20 12.99
C CYS A 55 -1.99 -12.55 11.71
N GLY A 56 -1.26 -12.57 10.61
CA GLY A 56 -1.75 -12.08 9.31
C GLY A 56 -1.49 -10.60 8.99
N LYS A 57 -0.73 -9.84 9.81
CA LYS A 57 -0.44 -8.42 9.53
C LYS A 57 0.17 -8.19 8.15
N THR A 58 1.20 -8.94 7.80
CA THR A 58 1.86 -8.84 6.49
C THR A 58 0.92 -9.23 5.36
N THR A 59 0.08 -10.23 5.58
CA THR A 59 -0.94 -10.67 4.62
C THR A 59 -1.95 -9.56 4.34
N ILE A 60 -2.48 -8.91 5.37
CA ILE A 60 -3.37 -7.75 5.21
C ILE A 60 -2.67 -6.65 4.40
N MET A 61 -1.41 -6.33 4.71
CA MET A 61 -0.68 -5.29 3.99
C MET A 61 -0.43 -5.64 2.52
N ARG A 62 -0.18 -6.90 2.20
CA ARG A 62 -0.05 -7.38 0.81
C ARG A 62 -1.37 -7.31 0.05
N LEU A 63 -2.49 -7.66 0.71
CA LEU A 63 -3.82 -7.53 0.13
C LEU A 63 -4.17 -6.08 -0.16
N ILE A 64 -3.90 -5.16 0.79
CA ILE A 64 -4.13 -3.71 0.63
C ILE A 64 -3.34 -3.15 -0.56
N ASN A 65 -2.14 -3.66 -0.80
CA ASN A 65 -1.31 -3.24 -1.94
C ASN A 65 -1.62 -3.96 -3.25
N GLY A 66 -2.59 -4.88 -3.27
CA GLY A 66 -2.91 -5.66 -4.46
C GLY A 66 -1.80 -6.63 -4.90
N LEU A 67 -0.83 -6.91 -4.01
CA LEU A 67 0.22 -7.91 -4.25
C LEU A 67 -0.31 -9.33 -4.11
N GLU A 68 -1.40 -9.47 -3.38
CA GLU A 68 -2.18 -10.70 -3.23
C GLU A 68 -3.67 -10.37 -3.31
N LEU A 69 -4.49 -11.38 -3.60
CA LEU A 69 -5.95 -11.26 -3.61
C LEU A 69 -6.54 -12.04 -2.44
N ALA A 70 -7.62 -11.53 -1.88
CA ALA A 70 -8.41 -12.23 -0.88
C ALA A 70 -9.15 -13.42 -1.53
N ASP A 71 -9.43 -14.43 -0.72
CA ASP A 71 -10.22 -15.60 -1.14
C ASP A 71 -11.72 -15.29 -1.05
N ALA A 72 -12.11 -14.42 -0.09
CA ALA A 72 -13.49 -13.92 0.06
C ALA A 72 -13.48 -12.55 0.77
N GLY A 73 -14.63 -11.90 0.77
CA GLY A 73 -14.82 -10.56 1.32
C GLY A 73 -14.63 -9.46 0.28
N ALA A 74 -14.56 -8.22 0.73
CA ALA A 74 -14.39 -7.06 -0.12
C ALA A 74 -13.31 -6.11 0.41
N TYR A 75 -12.51 -5.57 -0.51
CA TYR A 75 -11.56 -4.50 -0.25
C TYR A 75 -11.84 -3.34 -1.20
N LEU A 76 -12.06 -2.16 -0.64
CA LEU A 76 -12.27 -0.93 -1.39
C LEU A 76 -11.16 0.07 -1.08
N PHE A 77 -10.63 0.68 -2.12
CA PHE A 77 -9.71 1.82 -2.05
C PHE A 77 -10.32 2.99 -2.81
N ASP A 78 -10.52 4.12 -2.14
CA ASP A 78 -11.20 5.30 -2.68
C ASP A 78 -12.55 4.98 -3.35
N GLY A 79 -13.33 4.06 -2.73
CA GLY A 79 -14.63 3.63 -3.22
C GLY A 79 -14.60 2.64 -4.40
N HIS A 80 -13.42 2.26 -4.89
CA HIS A 80 -13.27 1.26 -5.95
C HIS A 80 -12.95 -0.11 -5.35
N VAL A 81 -13.66 -1.14 -5.78
CA VAL A 81 -13.37 -2.52 -5.39
C VAL A 81 -12.06 -2.95 -6.02
N ILE A 82 -11.15 -3.44 -5.20
CA ILE A 82 -9.85 -3.96 -5.65
C ILE A 82 -9.92 -5.48 -5.70
N ASP A 83 -10.11 -5.99 -6.87
CA ASP A 83 -10.23 -7.42 -7.16
C ASP A 83 -9.34 -7.83 -8.35
N ALA A 84 -9.43 -9.08 -8.76
CA ALA A 84 -8.67 -9.61 -9.89
C ALA A 84 -9.00 -8.90 -11.21
N ALA A 85 -10.24 -8.46 -11.41
CA ALA A 85 -10.65 -7.76 -12.62
C ALA A 85 -10.05 -6.36 -12.65
N PHE A 86 -10.07 -5.65 -11.52
CA PHE A 86 -9.45 -4.33 -11.35
C PHE A 86 -7.94 -4.37 -11.61
N LEU A 87 -7.22 -5.34 -11.05
CA LEU A 87 -5.77 -5.45 -11.19
C LEU A 87 -5.32 -6.02 -12.54
N LYS A 88 -6.22 -6.65 -13.30
CA LYS A 88 -5.92 -7.16 -14.64
C LYS A 88 -5.79 -6.04 -15.69
N ASP A 89 -6.47 -4.93 -15.50
CA ASP A 89 -6.30 -3.74 -16.33
C ASP A 89 -5.02 -3.02 -15.93
N SER A 90 -3.99 -3.12 -16.77
CA SER A 90 -2.66 -2.57 -16.49
C SER A 90 -2.67 -1.06 -16.24
N ALA A 91 -3.50 -0.29 -16.94
CA ALA A 91 -3.59 1.15 -16.77
C ALA A 91 -4.29 1.54 -15.45
N VAL A 92 -5.28 0.74 -15.04
CA VAL A 92 -5.97 0.92 -13.76
C VAL A 92 -5.05 0.52 -12.59
N ALA A 93 -4.38 -0.63 -12.70
CA ALA A 93 -3.42 -1.11 -11.72
C ALA A 93 -2.26 -0.13 -11.52
N GLN A 94 -1.72 0.42 -12.63
CA GLN A 94 -0.66 1.43 -12.56
C GLN A 94 -1.12 2.68 -11.78
N ARG A 95 -2.31 3.23 -12.07
CA ARG A 95 -2.86 4.38 -11.33
C ARG A 95 -3.08 4.07 -9.85
N PHE A 96 -3.50 2.87 -9.53
CA PHE A 96 -3.64 2.41 -8.15
C PHE A 96 -2.28 2.39 -7.43
N HIS A 97 -1.26 1.77 -8.02
CA HIS A 97 0.08 1.70 -7.41
C HIS A 97 0.80 3.05 -7.35
N GLN A 98 0.43 4.04 -8.17
CA GLN A 98 0.90 5.41 -8.01
C GLN A 98 0.37 6.10 -6.74
N ARG A 99 -0.68 5.55 -6.14
CA ARG A 99 -1.35 6.10 -4.94
C ARG A 99 -1.14 5.29 -3.67
N VAL A 100 -0.71 4.04 -3.82
CA VAL A 100 -0.48 3.10 -2.72
C VAL A 100 0.98 2.69 -2.72
N GLY A 101 1.75 3.29 -1.81
CA GLY A 101 3.15 2.90 -1.59
C GLY A 101 3.26 1.76 -0.58
N PHE A 102 4.24 0.89 -0.77
CA PHE A 102 4.55 -0.21 0.14
C PHE A 102 6.03 -0.20 0.52
N VAL A 103 6.32 -0.17 1.81
CA VAL A 103 7.68 -0.33 2.32
C VAL A 103 7.80 -1.73 2.91
N PHE A 104 8.69 -2.54 2.34
CA PHE A 104 8.93 -3.90 2.83
C PHE A 104 9.76 -3.89 4.12
N GLN A 105 9.63 -4.94 4.92
CA GLN A 105 10.38 -5.11 6.15
C GLN A 105 11.90 -5.17 5.90
N ASN A 106 12.31 -5.78 4.79
CA ASN A 106 13.69 -5.78 4.33
C ASN A 106 13.79 -4.85 3.11
N ALA A 107 14.10 -3.59 3.35
CA ALA A 107 14.22 -2.58 2.30
C ALA A 107 15.41 -2.85 1.37
N ASP A 108 16.51 -3.40 1.88
CA ASP A 108 17.74 -3.66 1.09
C ASP A 108 17.49 -4.63 -0.05
N ALA A 109 16.58 -5.60 0.14
CA ALA A 109 16.21 -6.56 -0.91
C ALA A 109 15.46 -5.94 -2.10
N GLN A 110 15.08 -4.66 -2.01
CA GLN A 110 14.37 -3.93 -3.05
C GLN A 110 15.26 -2.99 -3.86
N LEU A 111 16.46 -2.71 -3.36
CA LEU A 111 17.40 -1.81 -4.01
C LEU A 111 18.12 -2.59 -5.13
N PHE A 112 18.06 -2.07 -6.35
CA PHE A 112 18.65 -2.72 -7.53
C PHE A 112 19.32 -1.75 -8.51
N CYS A 113 19.18 -0.44 -8.32
CA CYS A 113 19.85 0.56 -9.15
C CYS A 113 21.30 0.78 -8.69
N ALA A 114 22.12 1.35 -9.58
CA ALA A 114 23.52 1.60 -9.29
C ALA A 114 23.72 2.76 -8.30
N THR A 115 22.86 3.78 -8.35
CA THR A 115 22.94 4.97 -7.51
C THR A 115 21.62 5.25 -6.79
N VAL A 116 21.69 6.03 -5.69
CA VAL A 116 20.50 6.51 -4.98
C VAL A 116 19.62 7.35 -5.88
N GLY A 117 20.21 8.19 -6.74
CA GLY A 117 19.43 9.01 -7.67
C GLY A 117 18.63 8.17 -8.65
N GLU A 118 19.22 7.11 -9.21
CA GLU A 118 18.51 6.17 -10.09
C GLU A 118 17.42 5.41 -9.35
N GLU A 119 17.67 4.99 -8.11
CA GLU A 119 16.69 4.28 -7.28
C GLU A 119 15.46 5.16 -6.98
N VAL A 120 15.69 6.42 -6.59
CA VAL A 120 14.61 7.40 -6.35
C VAL A 120 13.86 7.74 -7.64
N ALA A 121 14.56 7.79 -8.78
CA ALA A 121 13.98 8.10 -10.08
C ALA A 121 13.16 6.95 -10.66
N PHE A 122 13.44 5.71 -10.27
CA PHE A 122 12.85 4.52 -10.90
C PHE A 122 11.31 4.53 -10.91
N GLY A 123 10.69 4.76 -9.76
CA GLY A 123 9.23 4.82 -9.66
C GLY A 123 8.61 5.93 -10.51
N PRO A 124 9.02 7.19 -10.34
CA PRO A 124 8.54 8.31 -11.16
C PRO A 124 8.78 8.13 -12.67
N ALA A 125 9.89 7.52 -13.08
CA ALA A 125 10.17 7.22 -14.49
C ALA A 125 9.13 6.29 -15.12
N GLN A 126 8.58 5.35 -14.36
CA GLN A 126 7.51 4.46 -14.83
C GLN A 126 6.16 5.17 -15.00
N MET A 127 6.02 6.39 -14.51
CA MET A 127 4.76 7.15 -14.61
C MET A 127 4.58 7.84 -15.95
N GLY A 128 5.58 7.82 -16.84
CA GLY A 128 5.54 8.49 -18.15
C GLY A 128 5.50 10.02 -18.04
N LEU A 129 6.12 10.58 -17.01
CA LEU A 129 6.17 12.01 -16.78
C LEU A 129 7.09 12.73 -17.78
N PRO A 130 6.83 14.01 -18.12
CA PRO A 130 7.80 14.85 -18.79
C PRO A 130 9.13 14.91 -18.01
N ALA A 131 10.25 15.06 -18.72
CA ALA A 131 11.59 15.00 -18.13
C ALA A 131 11.81 16.03 -17.01
N ASP A 132 11.34 17.25 -17.22
CA ASP A 132 11.42 18.34 -16.24
C ASP A 132 10.63 18.04 -14.96
N GLU A 133 9.46 17.45 -15.09
CA GLU A 133 8.63 17.04 -13.95
C GLU A 133 9.25 15.84 -13.21
N LEU A 134 9.84 14.89 -13.95
CA LEU A 134 10.58 13.78 -13.35
C LEU A 134 11.75 14.28 -12.50
N GLU A 135 12.61 15.12 -13.09
CA GLU A 135 13.75 15.69 -12.37
C GLU A 135 13.34 16.48 -11.14
N ARG A 136 12.26 17.27 -11.25
CA ARG A 136 11.72 18.02 -10.12
C ARG A 136 11.30 17.09 -8.98
N ARG A 137 10.51 16.05 -9.29
CA ARG A 137 10.04 15.10 -8.27
C ARG A 137 11.17 14.34 -7.58
N VAL A 138 12.17 13.92 -8.35
CA VAL A 138 13.35 13.24 -7.80
C VAL A 138 14.09 14.16 -6.84
N ARG A 139 14.36 15.39 -7.26
CA ARG A 139 15.02 16.40 -6.43
C ARG A 139 14.23 16.68 -5.16
N ASP A 140 12.92 16.98 -5.29
CA ASP A 140 12.05 17.30 -4.15
C ASP A 140 12.02 16.12 -3.14
N ALA A 141 12.00 14.88 -3.62
CA ALA A 141 12.05 13.69 -2.76
C ALA A 141 13.41 13.57 -2.05
N MET A 142 14.52 13.74 -2.78
CA MET A 142 15.86 13.65 -2.19
C MET A 142 16.12 14.75 -1.15
N GLU A 143 15.63 15.95 -1.40
CA GLU A 143 15.70 17.06 -0.43
C GLU A 143 14.84 16.76 0.81
N LEU A 144 13.60 16.30 0.61
CA LEU A 144 12.67 15.96 1.70
C LEU A 144 13.27 14.93 2.66
N PHE A 145 13.93 13.91 2.12
CA PHE A 145 14.56 12.85 2.91
C PHE A 145 16.01 13.14 3.27
N GLN A 146 16.55 14.33 2.92
CA GLN A 146 17.91 14.77 3.24
C GLN A 146 19.00 13.82 2.69
N VAL A 147 18.80 13.30 1.49
CA VAL A 147 19.72 12.39 0.79
C VAL A 147 20.26 12.99 -0.52
N ALA A 148 20.09 14.29 -0.74
CA ALA A 148 20.54 14.96 -1.96
C ALA A 148 22.05 14.82 -2.23
N ASP A 149 22.86 14.85 -1.19
CA ASP A 149 24.31 14.69 -1.28
C ASP A 149 24.76 13.26 -1.64
N LEU A 150 23.82 12.31 -1.62
CA LEU A 150 24.07 10.89 -1.88
C LEU A 150 23.64 10.46 -3.29
N VAL A 151 23.30 11.40 -4.18
CA VAL A 151 22.73 11.11 -5.51
C VAL A 151 23.55 10.11 -6.32
N ASP A 152 24.86 10.23 -6.29
CA ASP A 152 25.80 9.38 -7.03
C ASP A 152 26.35 8.20 -6.21
N VAL A 153 25.93 8.06 -4.95
CA VAL A 153 26.38 6.98 -4.07
C VAL A 153 25.56 5.72 -4.33
N SER A 154 26.23 4.56 -4.27
CA SER A 154 25.54 3.28 -4.36
C SER A 154 24.65 3.05 -3.13
N PRO A 155 23.36 2.65 -3.29
CA PRO A 155 22.49 2.34 -2.17
C PRO A 155 23.07 1.32 -1.17
N TYR A 156 23.86 0.37 -1.66
CA TYR A 156 24.52 -0.64 -0.84
C TYR A 156 25.66 -0.13 0.06
N GLN A 157 26.04 1.14 -0.08
CA GLN A 157 27.03 1.79 0.77
C GLN A 157 26.38 2.60 1.91
N LEU A 158 25.06 2.67 1.93
CA LEU A 158 24.27 3.38 2.93
C LEU A 158 23.85 2.41 4.05
N SER A 159 24.75 2.00 4.89
CA SER A 159 24.48 1.11 6.05
C SER A 159 24.55 1.87 7.36
#